data_e0527138833ae9e78744d059a867fc33
#
_entry.id   e0527138833ae9e78744d059a867fc33
#
_cell.length_a   1.000
_cell.length_b   1.000
_cell.length_c   1.000
_cell.angle_alpha   90.00
_cell.angle_beta   90.00
_cell.angle_gamma   90.00
#
_symmetry.space_group_name_H-M   'P 1'
#
loop_
_entity.id
_entity.type
_entity.pdbx_description
1 polymer ?
#
loop_
_entity_poly.entity_id
_entity_poly.type
_entity_poly.pdbx_seq_one_letter_code
_entity_poly.pdbx_strand_id
1 'polypeptide(L)'
;SLDSALLGSGQQVVPVGMYFNAPAFFVVYHTLAVLMMRRVLTLPLGVLRPLLTVVVVVSVAYLMAYLETRMVATDANAPYFKYNDLAFMLKYGSMFYACYFIQSFPLVFGLEENKGDIWPVRKIVLEALAAGMLAFILVDFATHFMRAFSGVAV
;
A
#
# COMPACT_ATOMS: atom_id res chain seq x y z
N SER A 1 -24.89 14.36 -4.64
CA SER A 1 -24.01 13.34 -5.25
C SER A 1 -23.00 12.86 -4.21
N LEU A 2 -22.45 11.66 -4.38
CA LEU A 2 -21.39 11.13 -3.49
C LEU A 2 -20.14 12.03 -3.50
N ASP A 3 -19.93 12.78 -4.56
CA ASP A 3 -18.78 13.69 -4.70
C ASP A 3 -18.88 14.93 -3.82
N SER A 4 -20.08 15.30 -3.38
CA SER A 4 -20.30 16.42 -2.44
C SER A 4 -20.24 15.99 -0.97
N ALA A 5 -20.34 14.69 -0.69
CA ALA A 5 -20.20 14.16 0.65
C ALA A 5 -18.72 14.03 1.01
N LEU A 6 -18.30 14.62 2.11
CA LEU A 6 -16.92 14.69 2.56
C LEU A 6 -16.77 14.03 3.93
N LEU A 7 -15.63 13.35 4.13
CA LEU A 7 -15.22 12.83 5.45
C LEU A 7 -13.93 13.53 5.89
N GLY A 8 -13.82 13.80 7.17
CA GLY A 8 -12.69 14.51 7.75
C GLY A 8 -13.08 15.87 8.33
N SER A 9 -12.08 16.61 8.78
CA SER A 9 -12.26 17.95 9.38
C SER A 9 -11.13 18.89 8.96
N GLY A 10 -11.42 20.20 8.98
CA GLY A 10 -10.46 21.23 8.61
C GLY A 10 -10.04 21.12 7.15
N GLN A 11 -8.73 21.08 6.91
CA GLN A 11 -8.16 20.96 5.56
C GLN A 11 -7.97 19.51 5.09
N GLN A 12 -8.25 18.54 5.96
CA GLN A 12 -8.12 17.11 5.66
C GLN A 12 -9.49 16.51 5.33
N VAL A 13 -10.07 16.99 4.26
CA VAL A 13 -11.41 16.58 3.83
C VAL A 13 -11.29 15.76 2.55
N VAL A 14 -11.86 14.56 2.55
CA VAL A 14 -11.76 13.63 1.42
C VAL A 14 -13.17 13.32 0.90
N PRO A 15 -13.42 13.44 -0.40
CA PRO A 15 -14.68 13.04 -1.00
C PRO A 15 -14.98 11.56 -0.75
N VAL A 16 -16.20 11.23 -0.36
CA VAL A 16 -16.62 9.84 -0.09
C VAL A 16 -16.37 8.94 -1.30
N GLY A 17 -16.53 9.46 -2.52
CA GLY A 17 -16.22 8.74 -3.76
C GLY A 17 -14.80 8.18 -3.82
N MET A 18 -13.82 8.87 -3.23
CA MET A 18 -12.43 8.41 -3.18
C MET A 18 -12.26 7.11 -2.39
N TYR A 19 -13.05 6.91 -1.34
CA TYR A 19 -13.01 5.66 -0.55
C TYR A 19 -13.53 4.46 -1.35
N PHE A 20 -14.44 4.66 -2.30
CA PHE A 20 -14.92 3.59 -3.17
C PHE A 20 -13.94 3.25 -4.30
N ASN A 21 -13.07 4.18 -4.68
CA ASN A 21 -12.02 3.92 -5.67
C ASN A 21 -10.86 3.09 -5.07
N ALA A 22 -10.57 3.26 -3.79
CA ALA A 22 -9.48 2.57 -3.12
C ALA A 22 -9.55 1.03 -3.29
N PRO A 23 -10.69 0.33 -3.04
CA PRO A 23 -10.77 -1.11 -3.24
C PRO A 23 -10.43 -1.56 -4.66
N ALA A 24 -10.80 -0.81 -5.70
CA ALA A 24 -10.49 -1.15 -7.08
C ALA A 24 -8.97 -1.14 -7.34
N PHE A 25 -8.28 -0.12 -6.86
CA PHE A 25 -6.82 -0.05 -6.94
C PHE A 25 -6.16 -1.17 -6.13
N PHE A 26 -6.62 -1.40 -4.90
CA PHE A 26 -6.08 -2.45 -4.04
C PHE A 26 -6.22 -3.84 -4.66
N VAL A 27 -7.35 -4.17 -5.29
CA VAL A 27 -7.53 -5.45 -5.99
C VAL A 27 -6.47 -5.62 -7.09
N VAL A 28 -6.24 -4.59 -7.92
CA VAL A 28 -5.23 -4.64 -8.98
C VAL A 28 -3.84 -4.84 -8.41
N TYR A 29 -3.45 -4.07 -7.40
CA TYR A 29 -2.09 -4.12 -6.82
C TYR A 29 -1.82 -5.46 -6.14
N HIS A 30 -2.78 -5.96 -5.36
CA HIS A 30 -2.63 -7.26 -4.69
C HIS A 30 -2.61 -8.40 -5.68
N THR A 31 -3.42 -8.36 -6.73
CA THR A 31 -3.40 -9.38 -7.78
C THR A 31 -2.03 -9.45 -8.46
N LEU A 32 -1.47 -8.30 -8.85
CA LEU A 32 -0.15 -8.25 -9.46
C LEU A 32 0.95 -8.73 -8.52
N ALA A 33 0.90 -8.31 -7.26
CA ALA A 33 1.86 -8.75 -6.24
C ALA A 33 1.80 -10.27 -6.02
N VAL A 34 0.59 -10.84 -5.86
CA VAL A 34 0.39 -12.28 -5.70
C VAL A 34 0.92 -13.05 -6.91
N LEU A 35 0.65 -12.59 -8.14
CA LEU A 35 1.18 -13.22 -9.34
C LEU A 35 2.71 -13.24 -9.36
N MET A 36 3.35 -12.14 -9.00
CA MET A 36 4.82 -12.04 -8.94
C MET A 36 5.40 -12.92 -7.83
N MET A 37 4.79 -12.93 -6.65
CA MET A 37 5.22 -13.81 -5.54
C MET A 37 5.08 -15.30 -5.93
N ARG A 38 3.98 -15.68 -6.54
CA ARG A 38 3.78 -17.04 -7.07
C ARG A 38 4.84 -17.40 -8.10
N ARG A 39 5.21 -16.47 -8.97
CA ARG A 39 6.28 -16.69 -9.93
C ARG A 39 7.62 -16.97 -9.24
N VAL A 40 7.95 -16.24 -8.19
CA VAL A 40 9.17 -16.48 -7.39
C VAL A 40 9.18 -17.90 -6.81
N LEU A 41 8.03 -18.40 -6.33
CA LEU A 41 7.93 -19.74 -5.77
C LEU A 41 8.20 -20.85 -6.79
N THR A 42 7.99 -20.61 -8.09
CA THR A 42 8.27 -21.58 -9.16
C THR A 42 9.72 -21.62 -9.59
N LEU A 43 10.57 -20.68 -9.14
CA LEU A 43 11.98 -20.64 -9.49
C LEU A 43 12.81 -21.59 -8.63
N PRO A 44 13.83 -22.26 -9.21
CA PRO A 44 14.69 -23.21 -8.50
C PRO A 44 15.78 -22.49 -7.68
N LEU A 45 15.38 -21.64 -6.73
CA LEU A 45 16.27 -20.73 -6.00
C LEU A 45 16.81 -21.27 -4.67
N GLY A 46 16.30 -22.43 -4.21
CA GLY A 46 16.73 -23.02 -2.94
C GLY A 46 16.67 -22.02 -1.77
N VAL A 47 17.79 -21.83 -1.10
CA VAL A 47 17.95 -20.95 0.07
C VAL A 47 17.81 -19.46 -0.25
N LEU A 48 17.92 -19.05 -1.51
CA LEU A 48 17.78 -17.64 -1.93
C LEU A 48 16.31 -17.22 -2.12
N ARG A 49 15.40 -18.18 -2.14
CA ARG A 49 13.96 -17.90 -2.36
C ARG A 49 13.37 -16.88 -1.38
N PRO A 50 13.54 -17.00 -0.04
CA PRO A 50 12.98 -16.01 0.89
C PRO A 50 13.55 -14.62 0.66
N LEU A 51 14.84 -14.50 0.38
CA LEU A 51 15.46 -13.21 0.07
C LEU A 51 14.86 -12.58 -1.19
N LEU A 52 14.72 -13.36 -2.27
CA LEU A 52 14.10 -12.85 -3.49
C LEU A 52 12.62 -12.49 -3.28
N THR A 53 11.89 -13.24 -2.47
CA THR A 53 10.50 -12.89 -2.12
C THR A 53 10.43 -11.53 -1.44
N VAL A 54 11.29 -11.26 -0.46
CA VAL A 54 11.36 -9.94 0.21
C VAL A 54 11.70 -8.84 -0.80
N VAL A 55 12.69 -9.04 -1.65
CA VAL A 55 13.08 -8.07 -2.68
C VAL A 55 11.91 -7.78 -3.63
N VAL A 56 11.19 -8.80 -4.07
CA VAL A 56 10.02 -8.64 -4.95
C VAL A 56 8.91 -7.88 -4.24
N VAL A 57 8.57 -8.26 -3.00
CA VAL A 57 7.53 -7.57 -2.23
C VAL A 57 7.85 -6.08 -2.07
N VAL A 58 9.05 -5.74 -1.63
CA VAL A 58 9.47 -4.34 -1.44
C VAL A 58 9.49 -3.57 -2.75
N SER A 59 10.05 -4.16 -3.82
CA SER A 59 10.12 -3.51 -5.13
C SER A 59 8.75 -3.26 -5.74
N VAL A 60 7.85 -4.25 -5.66
CA VAL A 60 6.48 -4.12 -6.18
C VAL A 60 5.69 -3.12 -5.34
N ALA A 61 5.82 -3.16 -4.01
CA ALA A 61 5.17 -2.21 -3.12
C ALA A 61 5.57 -0.76 -3.45
N TYR A 62 6.87 -0.51 -3.59
CA TYR A 62 7.38 0.81 -3.96
C TYR A 62 6.91 1.24 -5.35
N LEU A 63 7.01 0.35 -6.34
CA LEU A 63 6.58 0.64 -7.71
C LEU A 63 5.10 0.98 -7.78
N MET A 64 4.23 0.20 -7.12
CA MET A 64 2.79 0.46 -7.10
C MET A 64 2.47 1.78 -6.42
N ALA A 65 3.09 2.07 -5.27
CA ALA A 65 2.95 3.34 -4.58
C ALA A 65 3.39 4.54 -5.44
N TYR A 66 4.49 4.42 -6.14
CA TYR A 66 4.99 5.46 -7.06
C TYR A 66 4.04 5.67 -8.23
N LEU A 67 3.62 4.58 -8.89
CA LEU A 67 2.70 4.65 -10.03
C LEU A 67 1.35 5.25 -9.63
N GLU A 68 0.81 4.87 -8.47
CA GLU A 68 -0.43 5.46 -7.97
C GLU A 68 -0.30 6.97 -7.76
N THR A 69 0.78 7.42 -7.10
CA THR A 69 1.04 8.86 -6.93
C THR A 69 1.08 9.59 -8.27
N ARG A 70 1.70 8.99 -9.29
CA ARG A 70 1.76 9.56 -10.65
C ARG A 70 0.40 9.57 -11.35
N MET A 71 -0.39 8.52 -11.20
CA MET A 71 -1.71 8.39 -11.83
C MET A 71 -2.76 9.32 -11.20
N VAL A 72 -2.66 9.54 -9.89
CA VAL A 72 -3.59 10.43 -9.18
C VAL A 72 -3.23 11.90 -9.39
N ALA A 73 -1.94 12.24 -9.50
CA ALA A 73 -1.45 13.60 -9.67
C ALA A 73 -1.57 14.09 -11.13
N THR A 74 -2.79 14.17 -11.65
CA THR A 74 -3.10 14.66 -13.00
C THR A 74 -3.95 15.91 -12.95
N ASP A 75 -3.90 16.72 -14.02
CA ASP A 75 -4.72 17.94 -14.13
C ASP A 75 -6.22 17.61 -14.09
N ALA A 76 -6.64 16.45 -14.60
CA ALA A 76 -8.02 16.00 -14.55
C ALA A 76 -8.51 15.75 -13.11
N ASN A 77 -7.64 15.32 -12.23
CA ASN A 77 -7.95 15.04 -10.82
C ASN A 77 -7.76 16.28 -9.92
N ALA A 78 -7.02 17.30 -10.38
CA ALA A 78 -6.66 18.47 -9.58
C ALA A 78 -7.84 19.21 -8.94
N PRO A 79 -9.06 19.28 -9.54
CA PRO A 79 -10.23 19.86 -8.88
C PRO A 79 -10.74 19.08 -7.67
N TYR A 80 -10.45 17.78 -7.60
CA TYR A 80 -10.94 16.88 -6.56
C TYR A 80 -9.88 16.48 -5.55
N PHE A 81 -8.65 16.33 -6.03
CA PHE A 81 -7.50 15.91 -5.21
C PHE A 81 -6.20 16.44 -5.79
N LYS A 82 -5.38 17.03 -4.94
CA LYS A 82 -3.99 17.40 -5.28
C LYS A 82 -3.10 17.27 -4.05
N TYR A 83 -1.85 16.92 -4.28
CA TYR A 83 -0.84 16.97 -3.23
C TYR A 83 -0.43 18.41 -2.95
N ASN A 84 -0.27 18.79 -1.70
CA ASN A 84 0.25 20.11 -1.31
C ASN A 84 1.68 20.32 -1.82
N ASP A 85 2.49 19.27 -1.76
CA ASP A 85 3.84 19.25 -2.33
C ASP A 85 4.01 17.96 -3.16
N LEU A 86 3.77 18.07 -4.46
CA LEU A 86 3.92 16.95 -5.39
C LEU A 86 5.38 16.50 -5.53
N ALA A 87 6.34 17.42 -5.49
CA ALA A 87 7.75 17.08 -5.62
C ALA A 87 8.22 16.23 -4.43
N PHE A 88 7.81 16.61 -3.22
CA PHE A 88 8.04 15.82 -2.01
C PHE A 88 7.38 14.44 -2.12
N MET A 89 6.12 14.37 -2.54
CA MET A 89 5.39 13.10 -2.66
C MET A 89 6.00 12.17 -3.70
N LEU A 90 6.47 12.67 -4.84
CA LEU A 90 7.16 11.86 -5.85
C LEU A 90 8.53 11.37 -5.36
N LYS A 91 9.21 12.15 -4.53
CA LYS A 91 10.54 11.81 -4.02
C LYS A 91 10.50 10.87 -2.82
N TYR A 92 9.60 11.11 -1.88
CA TYR A 92 9.56 10.44 -0.58
C TYR A 92 8.24 9.75 -0.28
N GLY A 93 7.13 10.26 -0.79
CA GLY A 93 5.79 9.76 -0.47
C GLY A 93 5.58 8.31 -0.82
N SER A 94 6.19 7.85 -1.93
CA SER A 94 6.11 6.44 -2.34
C SER A 94 6.70 5.48 -1.30
N MET A 95 7.68 5.92 -0.51
CA MET A 95 8.24 5.11 0.58
C MET A 95 7.22 4.93 1.71
N PHE A 96 6.52 6.00 2.10
CA PHE A 96 5.47 5.94 3.12
C PHE A 96 4.29 5.08 2.65
N TYR A 97 3.90 5.27 1.39
CA TYR A 97 2.80 4.51 0.80
C TYR A 97 3.15 3.02 0.65
N ALA A 98 4.39 2.71 0.29
CA ALA A 98 4.87 1.34 0.20
C ALA A 98 4.76 0.57 1.53
N CYS A 99 4.83 1.24 2.67
CA CYS A 99 4.66 0.61 3.99
C CYS A 99 3.32 -0.13 4.11
N TYR A 100 2.25 0.40 3.49
CA TYR A 100 0.95 -0.28 3.46
C TYR A 100 0.97 -1.56 2.63
N PHE A 101 1.71 -1.57 1.53
CA PHE A 101 1.79 -2.72 0.62
C PHE A 101 2.78 -3.78 1.09
N ILE A 102 3.91 -3.39 1.68
CA ILE A 102 4.94 -4.32 2.17
C ILE A 102 4.33 -5.33 3.15
N GLN A 103 3.43 -4.91 4.01
CA GLN A 103 2.78 -5.80 4.96
C GLN A 103 1.53 -6.48 4.40
N SER A 104 0.75 -5.80 3.53
CA SER A 104 -0.52 -6.34 3.04
C SER A 104 -0.34 -7.38 1.92
N PHE A 105 0.69 -7.27 1.08
CA PHE A 105 0.94 -8.24 0.01
C PHE A 105 1.20 -9.66 0.54
N PRO A 106 2.10 -9.89 1.51
CA PRO A 106 2.27 -11.22 2.10
C PRO A 106 1.01 -11.73 2.80
N LEU A 107 0.27 -10.85 3.47
CA LEU A 107 -0.99 -11.21 4.12
C LEU A 107 -2.01 -11.73 3.12
N VAL A 108 -2.26 -10.97 2.06
CA VAL A 108 -3.22 -11.37 1.01
C VAL A 108 -2.73 -12.61 0.26
N PHE A 109 -1.42 -12.75 0.04
CA PHE A 109 -0.85 -13.96 -0.53
C PHE A 109 -1.12 -15.20 0.32
N GLY A 110 -1.09 -15.09 1.65
CA GLY A 110 -1.37 -16.18 2.58
C GLY A 110 -2.84 -16.47 2.82
N LEU A 111 -3.75 -15.62 2.31
CA LEU A 111 -5.19 -15.84 2.45
C LEU A 111 -5.63 -17.01 1.59
N GLU A 112 -6.20 -18.04 2.25
CA GLU A 112 -6.80 -19.19 1.57
C GLU A 112 -5.89 -19.82 0.50
N GLU A 113 -4.56 -19.82 0.76
CA GLU A 113 -3.55 -20.34 -0.18
C GLU A 113 -3.78 -21.84 -0.49
N ASN A 114 -4.29 -22.58 0.48
CA ASN A 114 -4.59 -24.00 0.31
C ASN A 114 -6.08 -24.18 -0.02
N LYS A 115 -6.34 -25.04 -1.00
CA LYS A 115 -7.71 -25.38 -1.40
C LYS A 115 -8.46 -26.00 -0.20
N GLY A 116 -9.55 -25.35 0.21
CA GLY A 116 -10.37 -25.78 1.34
C GLY A 116 -9.98 -25.18 2.69
N ASP A 117 -8.96 -24.33 2.75
CA ASP A 117 -8.60 -23.57 3.96
C ASP A 117 -9.48 -22.33 4.06
N ILE A 118 -10.67 -22.50 4.65
CA ILE A 118 -11.64 -21.41 4.84
C ILE A 118 -11.32 -20.70 6.15
N TRP A 119 -10.97 -19.44 6.07
CA TRP A 119 -10.69 -18.62 7.25
C TRP A 119 -12.00 -18.16 7.92
N PRO A 120 -12.17 -18.42 9.23
CA PRO A 120 -13.31 -17.88 9.95
C PRO A 120 -13.21 -16.35 10.02
N VAL A 121 -14.37 -15.66 10.01
CA VAL A 121 -14.46 -14.19 10.03
C VAL A 121 -13.61 -13.57 11.15
N ARG A 122 -13.60 -14.20 12.34
CA ARG A 122 -12.76 -13.74 13.45
C ARG A 122 -11.27 -13.68 13.08
N LYS A 123 -10.75 -14.68 12.38
CA LYS A 123 -9.34 -14.70 11.94
C LYS A 123 -9.09 -13.57 10.94
N ILE A 124 -9.98 -13.39 9.96
CA ILE A 124 -9.87 -12.31 8.95
C ILE A 124 -9.83 -10.95 9.64
N VAL A 125 -10.73 -10.70 10.60
CA VAL A 125 -10.78 -9.42 11.32
C VAL A 125 -9.51 -9.19 12.12
N LEU A 126 -9.01 -10.19 12.85
CA LEU A 126 -7.78 -10.07 13.64
C LEU A 126 -6.56 -9.82 12.77
N GLU A 127 -6.42 -10.52 11.64
CA GLU A 127 -5.32 -10.32 10.68
C GLU A 127 -5.40 -8.92 10.04
N ALA A 128 -6.60 -8.46 9.69
CA ALA A 128 -6.78 -7.12 9.14
C ALA A 128 -6.40 -6.03 10.15
N LEU A 129 -6.78 -6.18 11.41
CA LEU A 129 -6.40 -5.26 12.49
C LEU A 129 -4.88 -5.29 12.73
N ALA A 130 -4.27 -6.47 12.78
CA ALA A 130 -2.83 -6.63 12.93
C ALA A 130 -2.08 -5.98 11.77
N ALA A 131 -2.56 -6.17 10.54
CA ALA A 131 -2.02 -5.53 9.35
C ALA A 131 -2.10 -3.99 9.43
N GLY A 132 -3.24 -3.45 9.86
CA GLY A 132 -3.41 -2.00 10.07
C GLY A 132 -2.44 -1.46 11.12
N MET A 133 -2.30 -2.13 12.25
CA MET A 133 -1.35 -1.75 13.30
C MET A 133 0.10 -1.79 12.80
N LEU A 134 0.47 -2.82 12.06
CA LEU A 134 1.82 -2.93 11.48
C LEU A 134 2.08 -1.82 10.46
N ALA A 135 1.09 -1.46 9.64
CA ALA A 135 1.22 -0.35 8.71
C ALA A 135 1.52 0.97 9.45
N PHE A 136 0.82 1.28 10.54
CA PHE A 136 1.10 2.47 11.36
C PHE A 136 2.51 2.46 11.95
N ILE A 137 2.95 1.32 12.48
CA ILE A 137 4.31 1.17 13.02
C ILE A 137 5.36 1.41 11.92
N LEU A 138 5.17 0.85 10.74
CA LEU A 138 6.09 1.03 9.62
C LEU A 138 6.13 2.48 9.11
N VAL A 139 4.97 3.15 9.05
CA VAL A 139 4.89 4.56 8.66
C VAL A 139 5.58 5.45 9.71
N ASP A 140 5.35 5.21 11.00
CA ASP A 140 6.02 5.93 12.07
C ASP A 140 7.54 5.75 12.02
N PHE A 141 7.99 4.50 11.85
CA PHE A 141 9.41 4.20 11.67
C PHE A 141 10.00 4.90 10.43
N ALA A 142 9.29 4.87 9.29
CA ALA A 142 9.71 5.56 8.07
C ALA A 142 9.82 7.07 8.29
N THR A 143 8.89 7.66 9.06
CA THR A 143 8.91 9.09 9.42
C THR A 143 10.14 9.42 10.26
N HIS A 144 10.44 8.63 11.29
CA HIS A 144 11.62 8.82 12.11
C HIS A 144 12.92 8.68 11.31
N PHE A 145 13.00 7.67 10.44
CA PHE A 145 14.13 7.45 9.56
C PHE A 145 14.35 8.66 8.65
N MET A 146 13.28 9.18 8.04
CA MET A 146 13.36 10.35 7.16
C MET A 146 13.88 11.58 7.91
N ARG A 147 13.37 11.86 9.11
CA ARG A 147 13.85 12.99 9.93
C ARG A 147 15.34 12.86 10.26
N ALA A 148 15.80 11.65 10.58
CA ALA A 148 17.18 11.39 10.96
C ALA A 148 18.16 11.60 9.79
N PHE A 149 17.76 11.25 8.56
CA PHE A 149 18.68 11.22 7.40
C PHE A 149 18.49 12.34 6.39
N SER A 150 17.30 12.95 6.30
CA SER A 150 17.04 13.99 5.30
C SER A 150 16.96 15.40 5.88
N GLY A 151 16.88 15.55 7.21
CA GLY A 151 16.65 16.84 7.87
C GLY A 151 15.30 17.48 7.51
N VAL A 152 14.43 16.76 6.79
CA VAL A 152 13.11 17.25 6.40
C VAL A 152 12.15 17.05 7.58
N ALA A 153 11.54 18.15 8.05
CA ALA A 153 10.43 18.09 8.99
C ALA A 153 9.20 17.54 8.24
N VAL A 154 8.77 16.33 8.60
CA VAL A 154 7.56 15.67 8.08
C VAL A 154 6.46 15.79 9.12
#